data_808ff9add18ed9f4f1323ffd8bc644bb
#
_entry.id   808ff9add18ed9f4f1323ffd8bc644bb
#
_cell.length_a   1.000
_cell.length_b   1.000
_cell.length_c   1.000
_cell.angle_alpha   90.00
_cell.angle_beta   90.00
_cell.angle_gamma   90.00
#
_symmetry.space_group_name_H-M   'P 1'
#
loop_
_entity.id
_entity.type
_entity.pdbx_description
1 polymer ?
#
loop_
_entity_poly.entity_id
_entity_poly.type
_entity_poly.pdbx_seq_one_letter_code
_entity_poly.pdbx_strand_id
1 'polypeptide(L)'
;NELYWPENSPDWVEITVGVLGKRGAVRALSPSITVASSSILSLEEKFQGGTGINITPPPEEYVPPAVVERARKGIELVANALGISGFARIDAFLNVKNGELIIIEANTIPGLTPSTVIYHQALAESPPLYPRGFLERVLEYRREF
;
A
#
# COMPACT_ATOMS: atom_id res chain seq x y z
N ASN A 1 22.60 -6.29 -18.17
CA ASN A 1 21.65 -5.71 -17.20
C ASN A 1 20.88 -6.86 -16.55
N GLU A 2 21.41 -7.39 -15.47
CA GLU A 2 20.63 -8.30 -14.62
C GLU A 2 19.53 -7.46 -13.97
N LEU A 3 18.26 -7.81 -14.23
CA LEU A 3 17.12 -7.26 -13.53
C LEU A 3 17.31 -7.61 -12.05
N TYR A 4 17.62 -6.60 -11.24
CA TYR A 4 17.72 -6.75 -9.80
C TYR A 4 16.33 -7.05 -9.24
N TRP A 5 16.13 -8.28 -8.76
CA TRP A 5 14.87 -8.69 -8.17
C TRP A 5 15.00 -8.71 -6.64
N PRO A 6 14.31 -7.84 -5.92
CA PRO A 6 14.52 -7.66 -4.47
C PRO A 6 13.94 -8.78 -3.58
N GLU A 7 13.15 -9.71 -4.11
CA GLU A 7 12.46 -10.76 -3.33
C GLU A 7 13.36 -11.60 -2.42
N ASN A 8 14.64 -11.71 -2.73
CA ASN A 8 15.60 -12.53 -1.96
C ASN A 8 16.53 -11.70 -1.06
N SER A 9 16.30 -10.39 -0.95
CA SER A 9 17.12 -9.53 -0.10
C SER A 9 16.42 -9.24 1.23
N PRO A 10 17.08 -9.44 2.38
CA PRO A 10 16.51 -9.16 3.69
C PRO A 10 16.18 -7.67 3.91
N ASP A 11 16.69 -6.80 3.06
CA ASP A 11 16.49 -5.35 3.15
C ASP A 11 15.24 -4.87 2.42
N TRP A 12 14.58 -5.74 1.66
CA TRP A 12 13.40 -5.41 0.89
C TRP A 12 12.17 -6.15 1.40
N VAL A 13 11.07 -5.43 1.53
CA VAL A 13 9.76 -5.96 1.88
C VAL A 13 8.73 -5.55 0.83
N GLU A 14 7.76 -6.40 0.59
CA GLU A 14 6.60 -6.04 -0.22
C GLU A 14 5.62 -5.24 0.62
N ILE A 15 5.19 -4.09 0.09
CA ILE A 15 4.19 -3.23 0.70
C ILE A 15 3.01 -3.03 -0.24
N THR A 16 1.84 -2.90 0.37
CA THR A 16 0.61 -2.48 -0.29
C THR A 16 0.16 -1.18 0.36
N VAL A 17 -0.14 -0.16 -0.44
CA VAL A 17 -0.53 1.16 0.07
C VAL A 17 -1.78 1.66 -0.65
N GLY A 18 -2.85 1.87 0.11
CA GLY A 18 -4.02 2.58 -0.36
C GLY A 18 -3.74 4.07 -0.50
N VAL A 19 -4.30 4.68 -1.51
CA VAL A 19 -4.27 6.13 -1.71
C VAL A 19 -5.68 6.68 -1.87
N LEU A 20 -5.90 7.89 -1.36
CA LEU A 20 -7.21 8.54 -1.34
C LEU A 20 -7.04 10.05 -1.54
N GLY A 21 -7.81 10.64 -2.45
CA GLY A 21 -7.78 12.10 -2.63
C GLY A 21 -8.21 12.56 -4.01
N LYS A 22 -8.17 13.88 -4.19
CA LYS A 22 -8.41 14.53 -5.46
C LYS A 22 -7.18 14.49 -6.34
N ARG A 23 -7.35 14.62 -7.64
CA ARG A 23 -6.23 14.72 -8.58
C ARG A 23 -5.26 15.84 -8.16
N GLY A 24 -3.98 15.52 -8.07
CA GLY A 24 -2.93 16.45 -7.62
C GLY A 24 -2.83 16.63 -6.11
N ALA A 25 -3.73 16.02 -5.32
CA ALA A 25 -3.75 16.09 -3.86
C ALA A 25 -4.07 14.73 -3.23
N VAL A 26 -3.65 13.65 -3.87
CA VAL A 26 -3.82 12.29 -3.35
C VAL A 26 -2.86 12.06 -2.19
N ARG A 27 -3.38 11.43 -1.13
CA ARG A 27 -2.62 11.08 0.07
C ARG A 27 -2.54 9.57 0.25
N ALA A 28 -1.40 9.10 0.69
CA ALA A 28 -1.20 7.70 1.04
C ALA A 28 -1.77 7.40 2.42
N LEU A 29 -2.46 6.28 2.53
CA LEU A 29 -2.88 5.70 3.81
C LEU A 29 -1.70 4.99 4.48
N SER A 30 -1.91 4.49 5.68
CA SER A 30 -0.93 3.66 6.38
C SER A 30 -0.57 2.43 5.53
N PRO A 31 0.71 2.15 5.28
CA PRO A 31 1.09 0.98 4.50
C PRO A 31 0.74 -0.32 5.22
N SER A 32 0.58 -1.39 4.44
CA SER A 32 0.60 -2.76 4.95
C SER A 32 1.83 -3.47 4.41
N ILE A 33 2.48 -4.28 5.23
CA ILE A 33 3.50 -5.23 4.78
C ILE A 33 2.89 -6.61 4.61
N THR A 34 3.36 -7.36 3.63
CA THR A 34 3.02 -8.77 3.45
C THR A 34 4.10 -9.62 4.09
N VAL A 35 3.73 -10.38 5.12
CA VAL A 35 4.64 -11.33 5.77
C VAL A 35 4.23 -12.74 5.37
N ALA A 36 5.17 -13.52 4.86
CA ALA A 36 4.93 -14.93 4.57
C ALA A 36 4.59 -15.67 5.87
N SER A 37 3.48 -16.39 5.89
CA SER A 37 3.04 -17.16 7.07
C SER A 37 3.90 -18.41 7.34
N SER A 38 4.76 -18.79 6.39
CA SER A 38 5.77 -19.84 6.54
C SER A 38 6.95 -19.56 5.61
N SER A 39 8.11 -20.07 5.97
CA SER A 39 9.35 -19.98 5.16
C SER A 39 9.27 -20.72 3.81
N ILE A 40 8.12 -21.29 3.48
CA ILE A 40 7.86 -21.99 2.22
C ILE A 40 6.47 -21.54 1.74
N LEU A 41 6.44 -20.47 0.93
CA LEU A 41 5.26 -20.18 0.13
C LEU A 41 5.14 -21.28 -0.92
N SER A 42 4.11 -22.10 -0.86
CA SER A 42 3.79 -23.02 -1.93
C SER A 42 3.45 -22.23 -3.20
N LEU A 43 3.71 -22.81 -4.39
CA LEU A 43 3.34 -22.21 -5.66
C LEU A 43 1.83 -21.88 -5.73
N GLU A 44 0.98 -22.66 -5.06
CA GLU A 44 -0.47 -22.44 -4.96
C GLU A 44 -0.81 -21.16 -4.18
N GLU A 45 -0.06 -20.83 -3.12
CA GLU A 45 -0.24 -19.61 -2.35
C GLU A 45 0.13 -18.35 -3.15
N LYS A 46 1.10 -18.42 -4.05
CA LYS A 46 1.45 -17.33 -4.99
C LYS A 46 0.35 -17.05 -6.02
N PHE A 47 -0.38 -18.09 -6.46
CA PHE A 47 -1.41 -17.95 -7.49
C PHE A 47 -2.82 -17.63 -6.95
N GLN A 48 -3.10 -17.88 -5.68
CA GLN A 48 -4.40 -17.58 -5.05
C GLN A 48 -4.52 -16.13 -4.50
N GLY A 49 -3.63 -15.23 -4.92
CA GLY A 49 -3.76 -13.80 -4.62
C GLY A 49 -3.82 -13.48 -3.13
N GLY A 50 -2.74 -13.77 -2.41
CA GLY A 50 -2.52 -13.18 -1.10
C GLY A 50 -2.82 -14.05 0.11
N THR A 51 -2.07 -15.11 0.28
CA THR A 51 -1.99 -15.83 1.57
C THR A 51 -0.84 -15.33 2.46
N GLY A 52 -0.23 -14.21 2.10
CA GLY A 52 0.57 -13.45 3.06
C GLY A 52 -0.34 -12.77 4.09
N ILE A 53 0.05 -12.78 5.35
CA ILE A 53 -0.62 -11.99 6.37
C ILE A 53 -0.23 -10.53 6.15
N ASN A 54 -1.23 -9.69 5.84
CA ASN A 54 -1.04 -8.25 5.80
C ASN A 54 -1.05 -7.67 7.21
N ILE A 55 0.01 -6.99 7.60
CA ILE A 55 0.13 -6.32 8.89
C ILE A 55 0.05 -4.81 8.67
N THR A 56 -0.90 -4.17 9.33
CA THR A 56 -1.18 -2.73 9.19
C THR A 56 -1.37 -2.07 10.56
N PRO A 57 -0.67 -1.02 10.92
CA PRO A 57 0.54 -0.51 10.25
C PRO A 57 1.71 -1.49 10.34
N PRO A 58 2.78 -1.32 9.53
CA PRO A 58 3.99 -2.13 9.69
C PRO A 58 4.56 -1.98 11.09
N PRO A 59 4.91 -3.08 11.79
CA PRO A 59 5.59 -3.00 13.07
C PRO A 59 6.97 -2.32 12.92
N GLU A 60 7.35 -1.50 13.91
CA GLU A 60 8.62 -0.76 13.89
C GLU A 60 9.85 -1.65 13.78
N GLU A 61 9.75 -2.89 14.26
CA GLU A 61 10.82 -3.89 14.16
C GLU A 61 11.09 -4.35 12.72
N TYR A 62 10.09 -4.25 11.82
CA TYR A 62 10.24 -4.58 10.39
C TYR A 62 10.51 -3.35 9.55
N VAL A 63 9.80 -2.23 9.81
CA VAL A 63 9.93 -1.00 9.04
C VAL A 63 9.98 0.19 9.99
N PRO A 64 11.14 0.86 10.11
CA PRO A 64 11.25 2.05 10.97
C PRO A 64 10.25 3.14 10.58
N PRO A 65 9.67 3.89 11.55
CA PRO A 65 8.68 4.94 11.28
C PRO A 65 9.13 5.98 10.25
N ALA A 66 10.40 6.37 10.27
CA ALA A 66 10.97 7.32 9.30
C ALA A 66 10.95 6.76 7.87
N VAL A 67 11.11 5.44 7.72
CA VAL A 67 11.04 4.73 6.42
C VAL A 67 9.59 4.63 5.95
N VAL A 68 8.65 4.37 6.86
CA VAL A 68 7.20 4.38 6.58
C VAL A 68 6.78 5.75 6.01
N GLU A 69 7.17 6.85 6.65
CA GLU A 69 6.84 8.20 6.18
C GLU A 69 7.47 8.52 4.82
N ARG A 70 8.69 8.07 4.58
CA ARG A 70 9.35 8.21 3.28
C ARG A 70 8.63 7.42 2.20
N ALA A 71 8.21 6.19 2.51
CA ALA A 71 7.43 5.36 1.61
C ALA A 71 6.09 6.03 1.27
N ARG A 72 5.34 6.54 2.26
CA ARG A 72 4.08 7.26 2.04
C ARG A 72 4.27 8.43 1.07
N LYS A 73 5.28 9.27 1.28
CA LYS A 73 5.58 10.40 0.38
C LYS A 73 5.94 9.95 -1.04
N GLY A 74 6.71 8.88 -1.17
CA GLY A 74 7.04 8.30 -2.48
C GLY A 74 5.80 7.79 -3.21
N ILE A 75 4.91 7.09 -2.52
CA ILE A 75 3.64 6.60 -3.07
C ILE A 75 2.71 7.76 -3.45
N GLU A 76 2.62 8.83 -2.64
CA GLU A 76 1.86 10.04 -2.97
C GLU A 76 2.38 10.70 -4.25
N LEU A 77 3.71 10.78 -4.40
CA LEU A 77 4.34 11.33 -5.61
C LEU A 77 3.97 10.51 -6.85
N VAL A 78 4.04 9.17 -6.76
CA VAL A 78 3.67 8.26 -7.86
C VAL A 78 2.19 8.41 -8.19
N ALA A 79 1.31 8.36 -7.19
CA ALA A 79 -0.14 8.49 -7.39
C ALA A 79 -0.52 9.80 -8.08
N ASN A 80 0.07 10.92 -7.65
CA ASN A 80 -0.17 12.23 -8.25
C ASN A 80 0.41 12.33 -9.67
N ALA A 81 1.60 11.76 -9.94
CA ALA A 81 2.20 11.70 -11.26
C ALA A 81 1.37 10.87 -12.25
N LEU A 82 0.76 9.77 -11.79
CA LEU A 82 -0.17 8.96 -12.57
C LEU A 82 -1.55 9.63 -12.76
N GLY A 83 -1.80 10.76 -12.12
CA GLY A 83 -3.07 11.47 -12.19
C GLY A 83 -4.23 10.73 -11.51
N ILE A 84 -3.94 9.89 -10.52
CA ILE A 84 -4.96 9.17 -9.75
C ILE A 84 -5.89 10.17 -9.07
N SER A 85 -7.19 9.84 -9.06
CA SER A 85 -8.23 10.60 -8.38
C SER A 85 -9.24 9.63 -7.77
N GLY A 86 -9.79 9.98 -6.62
CA GLY A 86 -10.64 9.09 -5.82
C GLY A 86 -9.80 8.19 -4.93
N PHE A 87 -9.66 6.94 -5.28
CA PHE A 87 -8.85 5.98 -4.53
C PHE A 87 -8.18 4.96 -5.46
N ALA A 88 -7.07 4.41 -5.01
CA ALA A 88 -6.37 3.32 -5.68
C ALA A 88 -5.54 2.52 -4.66
N ARG A 89 -4.96 1.41 -5.08
CA ARG A 89 -3.97 0.65 -4.32
C ARG A 89 -2.69 0.57 -5.15
N ILE A 90 -1.58 0.86 -4.52
CA ILE A 90 -0.26 0.77 -5.13
C ILE A 90 0.54 -0.29 -4.38
N ASP A 91 1.04 -1.25 -5.11
CA ASP A 91 1.89 -2.33 -4.62
C ASP A 91 3.34 -2.02 -5.01
N ALA A 92 4.27 -2.20 -4.08
CA ALA A 92 5.67 -1.85 -4.27
C ALA A 92 6.59 -2.71 -3.40
N PHE A 93 7.86 -2.81 -3.79
CA PHE A 93 8.93 -3.19 -2.89
C PHE A 93 9.49 -1.95 -2.19
N LEU A 94 9.72 -2.07 -0.90
CA LEU A 94 10.29 -1.03 -0.04
C LEU A 94 11.62 -1.51 0.54
N ASN A 95 12.69 -0.75 0.33
CA ASN A 95 13.93 -0.96 1.04
C ASN A 95 13.83 -0.37 2.46
N VAL A 96 13.89 -1.24 3.48
CA VAL A 96 13.68 -0.84 4.87
C VAL A 96 14.83 -0.03 5.47
N LYS A 97 15.99 0.00 4.82
CA LYS A 97 17.16 0.77 5.26
C LYS A 97 17.14 2.22 4.78
N ASN A 98 16.76 2.43 3.52
CA ASN A 98 16.87 3.74 2.88
C ASN A 98 15.54 4.32 2.38
N GLY A 99 14.45 3.53 2.40
CA GLY A 99 13.12 3.97 1.95
C GLY A 99 12.97 4.04 0.43
N GLU A 100 13.89 3.43 -0.34
CA GLU A 100 13.75 3.29 -1.78
C GLU A 100 12.54 2.44 -2.13
N LEU A 101 11.82 2.85 -3.18
CA LEU A 101 10.63 2.17 -3.67
C LEU A 101 10.83 1.65 -5.09
N ILE A 102 10.40 0.42 -5.33
CA ILE A 102 10.23 -0.13 -6.67
C ILE A 102 8.75 -0.43 -6.85
N ILE A 103 8.08 0.33 -7.70
CA ILE A 103 6.63 0.17 -7.93
C ILE A 103 6.41 -1.11 -8.74
N ILE A 104 5.51 -1.95 -8.25
CA ILE A 104 5.07 -3.18 -8.92
C ILE A 104 3.88 -2.85 -9.81
N GLU A 105 2.79 -2.34 -9.21
CA GLU A 105 1.57 -2.00 -9.94
C GLU A 105 0.75 -0.93 -9.23
N ALA A 106 -0.14 -0.29 -10.00
CA ALA A 106 -1.17 0.59 -9.47
C ALA A 106 -2.55 0.05 -9.88
N ASN A 107 -3.31 -0.44 -8.91
CA ASN A 107 -4.68 -0.91 -9.11
C ASN A 107 -5.66 0.24 -8.84
N THR A 108 -6.27 0.74 -9.91
CA THR A 108 -7.18 1.90 -9.86
C THR A 108 -8.63 1.53 -9.52
N ILE A 109 -8.95 0.25 -9.45
CA ILE A 109 -10.27 -0.27 -9.02
C ILE A 109 -10.03 -1.41 -8.01
N PRO A 110 -9.44 -1.13 -6.86
CA PRO A 110 -9.23 -2.15 -5.84
C PRO A 110 -10.58 -2.59 -5.25
N GLY A 111 -10.65 -3.86 -4.85
CA GLY A 111 -11.84 -4.40 -4.21
C GLY A 111 -12.19 -3.65 -2.92
N LEU A 112 -13.48 -3.46 -2.68
CA LEU A 112 -14.03 -2.81 -1.48
C LEU A 112 -14.90 -3.78 -0.66
N THR A 113 -14.54 -5.06 -0.64
CA THR A 113 -15.15 -6.03 0.26
C THR A 113 -14.81 -5.69 1.72
N PRO A 114 -15.61 -6.13 2.72
CA PRO A 114 -15.34 -5.82 4.14
C PRO A 114 -13.94 -6.20 4.63
N SER A 115 -13.33 -7.21 4.02
CA SER A 115 -11.99 -7.71 4.35
C SER A 115 -10.86 -7.03 3.58
N THR A 116 -11.15 -6.00 2.79
CA THR A 116 -10.11 -5.34 1.98
C THR A 116 -9.05 -4.66 2.84
N VAL A 117 -7.79 -4.79 2.43
CA VAL A 117 -6.66 -4.19 3.14
C VAL A 117 -6.77 -2.66 3.24
N ILE A 118 -7.42 -2.01 2.27
CA ILE A 118 -7.53 -0.55 2.24
C ILE A 118 -8.35 0.01 3.42
N TYR A 119 -9.35 -0.74 3.93
CA TYR A 119 -10.08 -0.34 5.14
C TYR A 119 -9.22 -0.48 6.39
N HIS A 120 -8.38 -1.52 6.48
CA HIS A 120 -7.42 -1.66 7.59
C HIS A 120 -6.42 -0.51 7.60
N GLN A 121 -5.95 -0.10 6.42
CA GLN A 121 -5.04 1.04 6.25
C GLN A 121 -5.70 2.35 6.65
N ALA A 122 -6.95 2.56 6.26
CA ALA A 122 -7.74 3.74 6.64
C ALA A 122 -8.01 3.79 8.15
N LEU A 123 -8.30 2.65 8.77
CA LEU A 123 -8.50 2.55 10.22
C LEU A 123 -7.22 2.81 11.02
N ALA A 124 -6.05 2.53 10.45
CA ALA A 124 -4.75 2.80 11.08
C ALA A 124 -4.31 4.27 11.00
N GLU A 125 -5.06 5.13 10.31
CA GLU A 125 -4.79 6.57 10.31
C GLU A 125 -5.12 7.23 11.67
N SER A 126 -4.57 8.40 11.90
CA SER A 126 -4.83 9.19 13.11
C SER A 126 -5.37 10.58 12.72
N PRO A 127 -6.66 10.87 12.93
CA PRO A 127 -7.71 10.00 13.45
C PRO A 127 -8.09 8.86 12.49
N PRO A 128 -8.62 7.73 13.00
CA PRO A 128 -9.04 6.63 12.16
C PRO A 128 -10.12 7.02 11.15
N LEU A 129 -9.97 6.55 9.91
CA LEU A 129 -10.97 6.71 8.88
C LEU A 129 -11.78 5.41 8.73
N TYR A 130 -12.99 5.42 9.25
CA TYR A 130 -13.89 4.28 9.18
C TYR A 130 -14.41 4.02 7.76
N PRO A 131 -14.82 2.79 7.40
CA PRO A 131 -15.25 2.44 6.05
C PRO A 131 -16.33 3.36 5.46
N ARG A 132 -17.32 3.76 6.27
CA ARG A 132 -18.35 4.72 5.85
C ARG A 132 -17.74 6.06 5.45
N GLY A 133 -16.88 6.63 6.29
CA GLY A 133 -16.22 7.91 6.02
C GLY A 133 -15.26 7.82 4.83
N PHE A 134 -14.61 6.66 4.63
CA PHE A 134 -13.81 6.40 3.44
C PHE A 134 -14.67 6.47 2.16
N LEU A 135 -15.81 5.77 2.14
CA LEU A 135 -16.72 5.78 0.99
C LEU A 135 -17.34 7.16 0.73
N GLU A 136 -17.72 7.89 1.78
CA GLU A 136 -18.20 9.27 1.67
C GLU A 136 -17.16 10.17 0.97
N ARG A 137 -15.88 10.08 1.36
CA ARG A 137 -14.80 10.83 0.70
C ARG A 137 -14.58 10.41 -0.75
N VAL A 138 -14.64 9.12 -1.07
CA VAL A 138 -14.54 8.65 -2.46
C VAL A 138 -15.64 9.26 -3.33
N LEU A 139 -16.87 9.32 -2.81
CA LEU A 139 -18.00 9.93 -3.52
C LEU A 139 -17.84 11.45 -3.68
N GLU A 140 -17.30 12.14 -2.67
CA GLU A 140 -17.00 13.58 -2.76
C GLU A 140 -15.96 13.87 -3.85
N TYR A 141 -14.87 13.10 -3.88
CA TYR A 141 -13.80 13.31 -4.85
C TYR A 141 -14.22 13.01 -6.29
N ARG A 142 -15.24 12.18 -6.48
CA ARG A 142 -15.82 11.89 -7.81
C ARG A 142 -16.64 13.03 -8.38
N ARG A 143 -17.22 13.89 -7.54
CA ARG A 143 -18.13 14.98 -7.98
C ARG A 143 -17.41 16.14 -8.65
N GLU A 144 -16.11 16.16 -8.68
CA GLU A 144 -15.29 17.24 -9.22
C GLU A 144 -14.70 16.93 -10.62
N PHE A 145 -15.29 15.98 -11.32
CA PHE A 145 -14.98 15.69 -12.72
C PHE A 145 -15.91 16.46 -13.66
#